data_fff1b661225ca2e72c8a6e9142f5ee0e
#
_entry.id   fff1b661225ca2e72c8a6e9142f5ee0e
#
_cell.length_a   1.000
_cell.length_b   1.000
_cell.length_c   1.000
_cell.angle_alpha   90.00
_cell.angle_beta   90.00
_cell.angle_gamma   90.00
#
_symmetry.space_group_name_H-M   'P 1'
#
loop_
_entity.id
_entity.type
_entity.pdbx_description
1 polymer ?
#
loop_
_entity_poly.entity_id
_entity_poly.type
_entity_poly.pdbx_seq_one_letter_code
_entity_poly.pdbx_strand_id
1 'polypeptide(L)'
;MELSNHNAIALLLDLNQDIEEYAAATVKNIIEDKNFDYLNYPPNNGMTDLEKTELNKLDNNEHLKNALRKVIADNSAGIIFNLLNLLDGTGSPKLHYDSWTGVKLVDEKTSLHTECFNATLHDAFFEIYWEWKKQRGDKGWKLDTYGD
;
A
#
# COMPACT_ATOMS: atom_id res chain seq x y z
N MET A 1 -18.05 -20.40 1.37
CA MET A 1 -16.66 -20.26 0.89
C MET A 1 -16.07 -19.13 1.69
N GLU A 2 -14.94 -19.33 2.32
CA GLU A 2 -14.30 -18.39 3.24
C GLU A 2 -12.84 -18.20 2.83
N LEU A 3 -12.21 -17.13 3.28
CA LEU A 3 -10.80 -16.85 3.05
C LEU A 3 -9.96 -17.72 4.01
N SER A 4 -9.00 -18.43 3.48
CA SER A 4 -8.06 -19.20 4.30
C SER A 4 -7.05 -18.31 5.00
N ASN A 5 -6.55 -18.77 6.14
CA ASN A 5 -5.50 -18.09 6.89
C ASN A 5 -4.23 -17.90 6.04
N HIS A 6 -3.85 -18.91 5.25
CA HIS A 6 -2.69 -18.85 4.36
C HIS A 6 -2.84 -17.73 3.30
N ASN A 7 -3.98 -17.67 2.60
CA ASN A 7 -4.21 -16.68 1.56
C ASN A 7 -4.36 -15.26 2.13
N ALA A 8 -4.99 -15.12 3.31
CA ALA A 8 -5.08 -13.84 4.01
C ALA A 8 -3.69 -13.30 4.36
N ILE A 9 -2.83 -14.13 4.97
CA ILE A 9 -1.47 -13.72 5.34
C ILE A 9 -0.65 -13.39 4.08
N ALA A 10 -0.70 -14.23 3.03
CA ALA A 10 0.02 -13.99 1.79
C ALA A 10 -0.38 -12.64 1.16
N LEU A 11 -1.69 -12.37 1.07
CA LEU A 11 -2.22 -11.10 0.57
C LEU A 11 -1.72 -9.90 1.38
N LEU A 12 -1.80 -9.99 2.71
CA LEU A 12 -1.40 -8.88 3.58
C LEU A 12 0.11 -8.64 3.57
N LEU A 13 0.94 -9.67 3.41
CA LEU A 13 2.38 -9.53 3.22
C LEU A 13 2.70 -8.83 1.90
N ASP A 14 2.06 -9.26 0.81
CA ASP A 14 2.23 -8.69 -0.53
C ASP A 14 1.84 -7.20 -0.56
N LEU A 15 0.72 -6.83 0.06
CA LEU A 15 0.31 -5.43 0.20
C LEU A 15 1.33 -4.57 0.96
N ASN A 16 1.92 -5.09 2.03
CA ASN A 16 2.96 -4.37 2.76
C ASN A 16 4.25 -4.24 1.94
N GLN A 17 4.62 -5.27 1.18
CA GLN A 17 5.73 -5.23 0.22
C GLN A 17 5.50 -4.16 -0.85
N ASP A 18 4.34 -4.18 -1.48
CA ASP A 18 3.98 -3.23 -2.53
C ASP A 18 4.05 -1.77 -2.04
N ILE A 19 3.55 -1.48 -0.85
CA ILE A 19 3.63 -0.14 -0.27
C ILE A 19 5.09 0.34 -0.21
N GLU A 20 5.99 -0.50 0.28
CA GLU A 20 7.41 -0.14 0.37
C GLU A 20 8.06 0.03 -1.01
N GLU A 21 7.81 -0.91 -1.92
CA GLU A 21 8.40 -0.90 -3.25
C GLU A 21 7.92 0.30 -4.08
N TYR A 22 6.61 0.57 -4.06
CA TYR A 22 6.05 1.74 -4.75
C TYR A 22 6.53 3.06 -4.15
N ALA A 23 6.60 3.17 -2.84
CA ALA A 23 7.13 4.37 -2.19
C ALA A 23 8.60 4.61 -2.55
N ALA A 24 9.43 3.54 -2.54
CA ALA A 24 10.84 3.62 -2.92
C ALA A 24 11.02 4.00 -4.39
N ALA A 25 10.30 3.34 -5.30
CA ALA A 25 10.37 3.60 -6.73
C ALA A 25 9.92 5.03 -7.07
N THR A 26 8.82 5.50 -6.46
CA THR A 26 8.29 6.84 -6.66
C THR A 26 9.32 7.90 -6.25
N VAL A 27 9.91 7.75 -5.07
CA VAL A 27 10.90 8.72 -4.57
C VAL A 27 12.16 8.71 -5.43
N LYS A 28 12.62 7.52 -5.85
CA LYS A 28 13.75 7.41 -6.78
C LYS A 28 13.46 8.16 -8.08
N ASN A 29 12.33 7.90 -8.70
CA ASN A 29 11.94 8.56 -9.96
C ASN A 29 11.88 10.09 -9.81
N ILE A 30 11.27 10.60 -8.73
CA ILE A 30 11.08 12.05 -8.53
C ILE A 30 12.40 12.74 -8.17
N ILE A 31 13.17 12.17 -7.24
CA ILE A 31 14.32 12.85 -6.64
C ILE A 31 15.63 12.55 -7.40
N GLU A 32 15.87 11.29 -7.76
CA GLU A 32 17.13 10.87 -8.36
C GLU A 32 17.09 10.95 -9.89
N ASP A 33 16.11 10.29 -10.49
CA ASP A 33 16.04 10.14 -11.95
C ASP A 33 15.37 11.33 -12.64
N LYS A 34 14.64 12.18 -11.91
CA LYS A 34 13.85 13.30 -12.43
C LYS A 34 12.92 12.87 -13.57
N ASN A 35 12.40 11.66 -13.46
CA ASN A 35 11.49 11.04 -14.42
C ASN A 35 10.06 11.08 -13.88
N PHE A 36 9.15 11.72 -14.61
CA PHE A 36 7.76 11.89 -14.25
C PHE A 36 6.80 11.19 -15.24
N ASP A 37 7.32 10.54 -16.28
CA ASP A 37 6.52 9.98 -17.38
C ASP A 37 5.73 8.72 -16.98
N TYR A 38 6.04 8.13 -15.81
CA TYR A 38 5.27 7.01 -15.25
C TYR A 38 3.96 7.44 -14.59
N LEU A 39 3.78 8.74 -14.33
CA LEU A 39 2.58 9.27 -13.69
C LEU A 39 1.43 9.35 -14.70
N ASN A 40 0.43 8.52 -14.53
CA ASN A 40 -0.68 8.38 -15.46
C ASN A 40 -2.07 8.45 -14.79
N TYR A 41 -2.10 8.86 -13.52
CA TYR A 41 -3.35 9.10 -12.80
C TYR A 41 -3.53 10.59 -12.50
N PRO A 42 -4.70 11.17 -12.76
CA PRO A 42 -5.87 10.57 -13.44
C PRO A 42 -5.55 10.09 -14.87
N PRO A 43 -6.32 9.09 -15.40
CA PRO A 43 -6.06 8.57 -16.75
C PRO A 43 -5.94 9.68 -17.79
N ASN A 44 -4.90 9.60 -18.62
CA ASN A 44 -4.55 10.58 -19.66
C ASN A 44 -4.14 11.97 -19.15
N ASN A 45 -3.96 12.15 -17.84
CA ASN A 45 -3.38 13.36 -17.28
C ASN A 45 -1.95 13.08 -16.82
N GLY A 46 -1.01 13.75 -17.41
CA GLY A 46 0.35 13.82 -16.91
C GLY A 46 0.55 15.10 -16.11
N MET A 47 1.78 15.37 -15.74
CA MET A 47 2.18 16.65 -15.16
C MET A 47 2.36 17.72 -16.24
N THR A 48 2.00 18.95 -15.92
CA THR A 48 2.34 20.12 -16.72
C THR A 48 3.83 20.42 -16.64
N ASP A 49 4.36 21.17 -17.59
CA ASP A 49 5.78 21.59 -17.59
C ASP A 49 6.14 22.43 -16.34
N LEU A 50 5.18 23.20 -15.83
CA LEU A 50 5.38 23.97 -14.60
C LEU A 50 5.50 23.06 -13.36
N GLU A 51 4.66 22.04 -13.24
CA GLU A 51 4.73 21.06 -12.16
C GLU A 51 6.03 20.28 -12.20
N LYS A 52 6.45 19.82 -13.40
CA LYS A 52 7.74 19.17 -13.59
C LYS A 52 8.91 20.08 -13.21
N THR A 53 8.81 21.37 -13.56
CA THR A 53 9.82 22.36 -13.19
C THR A 53 9.95 22.52 -11.68
N GLU A 54 8.83 22.56 -10.95
CA GLU A 54 8.86 22.67 -9.49
C GLU A 54 9.45 21.40 -8.84
N LEU A 55 9.05 20.21 -9.29
CA LEU A 55 9.62 18.96 -8.79
C LEU A 55 11.12 18.82 -9.09
N ASN A 56 11.59 19.36 -10.21
CA ASN A 56 13.01 19.36 -10.54
C ASN A 56 13.87 20.18 -9.57
N LYS A 57 13.28 21.12 -8.83
CA LYS A 57 13.97 21.91 -7.79
C LYS A 57 14.25 21.12 -6.52
N LEU A 58 13.62 19.97 -6.32
CA LEU A 58 13.83 19.14 -5.14
C LEU A 58 15.28 18.61 -5.13
N ASP A 59 15.96 18.84 -4.02
CA ASP A 59 17.33 18.38 -3.84
C ASP A 59 17.41 16.86 -3.64
N ASN A 60 18.47 16.24 -4.12
CA ASN A 60 18.78 14.84 -3.83
C ASN A 60 19.36 14.70 -2.43
N ASN A 61 18.47 14.70 -1.43
CA ASN A 61 18.78 14.72 -0.01
C ASN A 61 18.15 13.48 0.67
N GLU A 62 18.94 12.75 1.45
CA GLU A 62 18.46 11.50 2.10
C GLU A 62 17.31 11.73 3.08
N HIS A 63 17.33 12.82 3.84
CA HIS A 63 16.24 13.13 4.78
C HIS A 63 14.95 13.44 4.01
N LEU A 64 15.03 14.17 2.88
CA LEU A 64 13.89 14.43 2.02
C LEU A 64 13.35 13.14 1.41
N LYS A 65 14.23 12.28 0.88
CA LYS A 65 13.84 10.98 0.33
C LYS A 65 13.12 10.11 1.36
N ASN A 66 13.66 10.01 2.56
CA ASN A 66 13.06 9.24 3.64
C ASN A 66 11.70 9.82 4.08
N ALA A 67 11.58 11.14 4.18
CA ALA A 67 10.31 11.79 4.50
C ALA A 67 9.25 11.51 3.43
N LEU A 68 9.61 11.66 2.15
CA LEU A 68 8.68 11.39 1.04
C LEU A 68 8.27 9.91 0.98
N ARG A 69 9.20 8.97 1.20
CA ARG A 69 8.86 7.53 1.28
C ARG A 69 7.80 7.27 2.35
N LYS A 70 7.98 7.85 3.55
CA LYS A 70 7.02 7.71 4.66
C LYS A 70 5.66 8.30 4.31
N VAL A 71 5.62 9.50 3.72
CA VAL A 71 4.36 10.14 3.32
C VAL A 71 3.62 9.32 2.27
N ILE A 72 4.34 8.83 1.25
CA ILE A 72 3.75 8.03 0.18
C ILE A 72 3.27 6.68 0.72
N ALA A 73 4.07 6.02 1.55
CA ALA A 73 3.71 4.75 2.17
C ALA A 73 2.48 4.89 3.08
N ASP A 74 2.42 5.91 3.93
CA ASP A 74 1.29 6.19 4.81
C ASP A 74 0.00 6.44 4.02
N ASN A 75 0.08 7.26 2.97
CA ASN A 75 -1.06 7.51 2.10
C ASN A 75 -1.56 6.24 1.39
N SER A 76 -0.65 5.40 0.91
CA SER A 76 -0.98 4.11 0.29
C SER A 76 -1.60 3.14 1.29
N ALA A 77 -1.03 3.04 2.49
CA ALA A 77 -1.57 2.22 3.58
C ALA A 77 -2.98 2.65 3.96
N GLY A 78 -3.25 3.97 4.04
CA GLY A 78 -4.59 4.49 4.34
C GLY A 78 -5.64 4.12 3.28
N ILE A 79 -5.28 4.13 2.00
CA ILE A 79 -6.18 3.71 0.91
C ILE A 79 -6.47 2.21 1.01
N ILE A 80 -5.43 1.39 1.22
CA ILE A 80 -5.56 -0.06 1.38
C ILE A 80 -6.39 -0.39 2.60
N PHE A 81 -6.13 0.24 3.74
CA PHE A 81 -6.92 0.06 4.96
C PHE A 81 -8.42 0.32 4.72
N ASN A 82 -8.76 1.40 4.02
CA ASN A 82 -10.15 1.69 3.66
C ASN A 82 -10.76 0.62 2.73
N LEU A 83 -10.00 0.10 1.77
CA LEU A 83 -10.44 -1.01 0.93
C LEU A 83 -10.72 -2.27 1.76
N LEU A 84 -9.81 -2.63 2.67
CA LEU A 84 -9.96 -3.79 3.54
C LEU A 84 -11.20 -3.65 4.46
N ASN A 85 -11.50 -2.45 4.97
CA ASN A 85 -12.74 -2.19 5.71
C ASN A 85 -13.99 -2.48 4.87
N LEU A 86 -13.99 -2.17 3.57
CA LEU A 86 -15.11 -2.52 2.69
C LEU A 86 -15.24 -4.02 2.50
N LEU A 87 -14.13 -4.74 2.36
CA LEU A 87 -14.09 -6.20 2.20
C LEU A 87 -14.50 -6.94 3.48
N ASP A 88 -14.14 -6.42 4.63
CA ASP A 88 -14.52 -6.94 5.94
C ASP A 88 -15.99 -6.61 6.34
N GLY A 89 -16.64 -5.74 5.57
CA GLY A 89 -18.00 -5.28 5.87
C GLY A 89 -18.11 -4.34 7.06
N THR A 90 -16.99 -3.75 7.50
CA THR A 90 -16.94 -2.75 8.59
C THR A 90 -17.10 -1.32 8.09
N GLY A 91 -17.02 -1.12 6.77
CA GLY A 91 -17.24 0.15 6.10
C GLY A 91 -18.25 0.05 4.97
N SER A 92 -18.68 1.20 4.46
CA SER A 92 -19.55 1.32 3.27
C SER A 92 -18.98 2.33 2.29
N PRO A 93 -19.22 2.18 0.97
CA PRO A 93 -18.85 3.18 0.00
C PRO A 93 -19.46 4.55 0.31
N LYS A 94 -18.73 5.62 0.03
CA LYS A 94 -19.23 7.01 0.23
C LYS A 94 -20.36 7.37 -0.75
N LEU A 95 -20.35 6.76 -1.94
CA LEU A 95 -21.37 6.93 -2.95
C LEU A 95 -22.15 5.61 -3.08
N HIS A 96 -23.46 5.72 -3.35
CA HIS A 96 -24.35 4.56 -3.54
C HIS A 96 -24.43 3.60 -2.34
N TYR A 97 -24.27 4.12 -1.10
CA TYR A 97 -24.30 3.30 0.10
C TYR A 97 -25.67 2.60 0.30
N ASP A 98 -26.77 3.21 -0.14
CA ASP A 98 -28.14 2.66 -0.03
C ASP A 98 -28.33 1.36 -0.83
N SER A 99 -27.57 1.16 -1.89
CA SER A 99 -27.60 -0.05 -2.72
C SER A 99 -26.46 -1.03 -2.43
N TRP A 100 -25.59 -0.69 -1.49
CA TRP A 100 -24.45 -1.53 -1.13
C TRP A 100 -24.87 -2.74 -0.31
N THR A 101 -24.62 -3.92 -0.85
CA THR A 101 -24.93 -5.21 -0.20
C THR A 101 -23.70 -5.90 0.41
N GLY A 102 -22.55 -5.26 0.31
CA GLY A 102 -21.28 -5.83 0.75
C GLY A 102 -20.59 -6.68 -0.32
N VAL A 103 -19.30 -6.92 -0.09
CA VAL A 103 -18.48 -7.85 -0.87
C VAL A 103 -17.67 -8.71 0.10
N LYS A 104 -17.20 -9.86 -0.34
CA LYS A 104 -16.33 -10.74 0.46
C LYS A 104 -15.16 -11.21 -0.37
N LEU A 105 -14.02 -11.32 0.26
CA LEU A 105 -12.86 -12.03 -0.27
C LEU A 105 -12.97 -13.51 0.11
N VAL A 106 -12.76 -14.39 -0.87
CA VAL A 106 -12.86 -15.85 -0.70
C VAL A 106 -11.76 -16.52 -1.49
N ASP A 107 -11.35 -17.70 -1.05
CA ASP A 107 -10.40 -18.51 -1.83
C ASP A 107 -11.02 -18.95 -3.16
N GLU A 108 -10.22 -18.92 -4.23
CA GLU A 108 -10.64 -19.46 -5.54
C GLU A 108 -10.88 -20.96 -5.47
N LYS A 109 -10.02 -21.67 -4.75
CA LYS A 109 -10.11 -23.12 -4.54
C LYS A 109 -10.09 -23.44 -3.06
N THR A 110 -11.13 -24.06 -2.56
CA THR A 110 -11.22 -24.50 -1.16
C THR A 110 -10.62 -25.90 -0.99
N SER A 111 -9.72 -26.06 -0.03
CA SER A 111 -9.27 -27.36 0.44
C SER A 111 -10.07 -27.73 1.70
N LEU A 112 -10.45 -29.01 1.84
CA LEU A 112 -11.24 -29.53 2.98
C LEU A 112 -10.52 -29.42 4.35
N HIS A 113 -9.25 -29.05 4.36
CA HIS A 113 -8.42 -28.97 5.57
C HIS A 113 -7.77 -27.58 5.75
N THR A 114 -8.30 -26.55 5.10
CA THR A 114 -7.72 -25.22 5.21
C THR A 114 -8.30 -24.48 6.41
N GLU A 115 -7.44 -24.02 7.30
CA GLU A 115 -7.81 -23.18 8.43
C GLU A 115 -8.33 -21.83 7.93
N CYS A 116 -9.54 -21.46 8.38
CA CYS A 116 -10.16 -20.19 8.02
C CYS A 116 -9.47 -19.02 8.74
N PHE A 117 -9.38 -17.89 8.05
CA PHE A 117 -8.93 -16.64 8.65
C PHE A 117 -10.03 -16.08 9.56
N ASN A 118 -9.75 -15.99 10.85
CA ASN A 118 -10.73 -15.63 11.89
C ASN A 118 -10.57 -14.20 12.42
N ALA A 119 -9.75 -13.37 11.75
CA ALA A 119 -9.59 -11.95 12.06
C ALA A 119 -10.20 -11.08 10.94
N THR A 120 -10.23 -9.77 11.15
CA THR A 120 -10.51 -8.82 10.08
C THR A 120 -9.23 -8.48 9.31
N LEU A 121 -9.35 -8.29 8.00
CA LEU A 121 -8.19 -7.98 7.15
C LEU A 121 -7.58 -6.63 7.51
N HIS A 122 -8.42 -5.63 7.81
CA HIS A 122 -7.95 -4.29 8.12
C HIS A 122 -7.20 -4.22 9.45
N ASP A 123 -7.60 -4.99 10.47
CA ASP A 123 -6.87 -5.06 11.74
C ASP A 123 -5.54 -5.80 11.55
N ALA A 124 -5.57 -6.95 10.89
CA ALA A 124 -4.38 -7.76 10.64
C ALA A 124 -3.36 -7.07 9.71
N PHE A 125 -3.78 -6.13 8.88
CA PHE A 125 -2.91 -5.45 7.91
C PHE A 125 -1.72 -4.76 8.57
N PHE A 126 -1.94 -4.02 9.65
CA PHE A 126 -0.86 -3.36 10.39
C PHE A 126 -0.03 -4.32 11.24
N GLU A 127 -0.66 -5.40 11.76
CA GLU A 127 0.06 -6.43 12.52
C GLU A 127 1.03 -7.21 11.65
N ILE A 128 0.62 -7.59 10.44
CA ILE A 128 1.44 -8.32 9.46
C ILE A 128 2.64 -7.51 8.96
N TYR A 129 2.63 -6.20 9.08
CA TYR A 129 3.80 -5.38 8.78
C TYR A 129 5.08 -5.86 9.49
N TRP A 130 4.96 -6.29 10.75
CA TRP A 130 6.11 -6.77 11.52
C TRP A 130 6.66 -8.10 11.00
N GLU A 131 5.80 -8.94 10.44
CA GLU A 131 6.23 -10.16 9.78
C GLU A 131 6.91 -9.84 8.44
N TRP A 132 6.34 -8.95 7.65
CA TRP A 132 6.99 -8.42 6.44
C TRP A 132 8.36 -7.84 6.75
N LYS A 133 8.48 -7.03 7.77
CA LYS A 133 9.75 -6.43 8.21
C LYS A 133 10.82 -7.50 8.50
N LYS A 134 10.46 -8.63 9.07
CA LYS A 134 11.41 -9.74 9.29
C LYS A 134 11.83 -10.40 7.98
N GLN A 135 10.90 -10.59 7.05
CA GLN A 135 11.15 -11.26 5.78
C GLN A 135 11.93 -10.40 4.79
N ARG A 136 11.69 -9.10 4.75
CA ARG A 136 12.37 -8.20 3.81
C ARG A 136 13.89 -8.08 4.04
N GLY A 137 14.37 -8.38 5.24
CA GLY A 137 15.76 -8.21 5.62
C GLY A 137 16.22 -6.74 5.66
N ASP A 138 17.51 -6.54 5.53
CA ASP A 138 18.13 -5.20 5.58
C ASP A 138 18.14 -4.56 4.18
N LYS A 139 17.00 -4.07 3.72
CA LYS A 139 16.93 -3.21 2.54
C LYS A 139 17.30 -1.78 2.97
N GLY A 140 18.05 -1.06 2.14
CA GLY A 140 18.76 0.18 2.45
C GLY A 140 17.93 1.40 2.89
N TRP A 141 16.64 1.25 3.17
CA TRP A 141 15.79 2.25 3.82
C TRP A 141 14.74 1.58 4.69
N LYS A 142 14.33 2.26 5.75
CA LYS A 142 13.41 1.69 6.73
C LYS A 142 12.29 2.69 6.97
N LEU A 143 11.04 2.29 6.72
CA LEU A 143 9.86 3.10 7.04
C LEU A 143 9.69 3.31 8.55
N ASP A 144 10.15 2.37 9.32
CA ASP A 144 10.00 2.27 10.76
C ASP A 144 11.18 2.84 11.57
N THR A 145 12.12 3.53 10.95
CA THR A 145 13.15 4.28 11.69
C THR A 145 12.57 5.59 12.20
N TYR A 146 12.49 5.69 13.51
CA TYR A 146 12.12 6.90 14.25
C TYR A 146 13.40 7.49 14.83
N GLY A 147 13.79 8.62 14.29
CA GLY A 147 14.78 9.49 14.85
C GLY A 147 16.17 8.90 15.16
N ASP A 148 17.16 9.50 14.62
CA ASP A 148 18.47 9.62 15.24
C ASP A 148 18.59 11.02 15.82
#